data_f64342c7e2e9f8e578e6ecb77c46dfba
#
_entry.id   f64342c7e2e9f8e578e6ecb77c46dfba
#
_cell.length_a   1.000
_cell.length_b   1.000
_cell.length_c   1.000
_cell.angle_alpha   90.00
_cell.angle_beta   90.00
_cell.angle_gamma   90.00
#
_symmetry.space_group_name_H-M   'P 1'
#
loop_
_entity.id
_entity.type
_entity.pdbx_description
1 polymer ?
#
loop_
_entity_poly.entity_id
_entity_poly.type
_entity_poly.pdbx_seq_one_letter_code
_entity_poly.pdbx_strand_id
1 'polypeptide(L)'
;TLPEFANIPANKYLVFDFDALYQNDTSNVQLCGVTDSYLSTAFNKLTYDQYLSVNKNANIPVGEWVNIHLAVNNKKDLFLTISDKSGNVLNSRKVTTSGDKFEKFVFYGGVGKIQLDNLKIYEDKISSMTLTPPTKTSYALGEELNLDGMVAKLNYSDKSVGTTAYTVSGYDKTKVGMQTVTVSYGDYSANFDVTVNGISSIKVTPPTKTTYLEGQDLNTDGMVVTAVTTDNQRITVPDGYSVRGFNKTKLGKQTITVTYQGLSTEFEVNVISVKSIELTKPTKLEYKYGESLDTSGMSVKAIYDDNQSEVIKSGYSVTGYDKTKSGTQTITVTYRNQTATFDVTVAEPQIMKIEITTPPTTTEY
;
A
#
# COMPACT_ATOMS: atom_id res chain seq x y z
N THR A 1 36.30 27.95 40.00
CA THR A 1 36.75 26.93 39.04
C THR A 1 35.57 26.05 38.73
N LEU A 2 35.24 25.88 37.47
CA LEU A 2 34.22 24.90 37.04
C LEU A 2 34.69 23.48 37.37
N PRO A 3 33.86 22.57 37.81
CA PRO A 3 34.26 21.21 38.17
C PRO A 3 34.77 20.44 36.94
N GLU A 4 35.69 19.50 37.15
CA GLU A 4 36.01 18.49 36.16
C GLU A 4 34.81 17.61 35.92
N PHE A 5 34.62 17.07 34.69
CA PHE A 5 33.51 16.17 34.40
C PHE A 5 33.46 14.98 35.37
N ALA A 6 34.63 14.44 35.73
CA ALA A 6 34.75 13.33 36.67
C ALA A 6 34.24 13.68 38.07
N ASN A 7 34.15 14.95 38.44
CA ASN A 7 33.69 15.42 39.74
C ASN A 7 32.16 15.64 39.78
N ILE A 8 31.47 15.54 38.62
CA ILE A 8 30.00 15.54 38.57
C ILE A 8 29.52 14.15 39.05
N PRO A 9 28.70 14.07 40.09
CA PRO A 9 28.18 12.78 40.53
C PRO A 9 27.44 12.05 39.40
N ALA A 10 27.51 10.71 39.36
CA ALA A 10 26.97 9.90 38.27
C ALA A 10 25.47 10.10 37.99
N ASN A 11 24.72 10.59 38.98
CA ASN A 11 23.28 10.81 38.89
C ASN A 11 22.93 12.31 38.90
N LYS A 12 23.87 13.19 38.66
CA LYS A 12 23.66 14.63 38.59
C LYS A 12 24.15 15.23 37.29
N TYR A 13 23.69 16.42 37.03
CA TYR A 13 24.09 17.28 35.92
C TYR A 13 24.57 18.62 36.46
N LEU A 14 25.62 19.15 35.90
CA LEU A 14 25.92 20.58 36.02
C LEU A 14 25.09 21.34 35.00
N VAL A 15 24.21 22.17 35.46
CA VAL A 15 23.22 22.86 34.61
C VAL A 15 23.63 24.34 34.50
N PHE A 16 23.62 24.82 33.27
CA PHE A 16 23.68 26.22 32.91
C PHE A 16 22.37 26.62 32.31
N ASP A 17 21.64 27.49 32.97
CA ASP A 17 20.33 27.95 32.61
C ASP A 17 20.31 29.45 32.48
N PHE A 18 19.94 30.01 31.34
CA PHE A 18 19.91 31.44 31.14
C PHE A 18 18.96 31.82 30.00
N ASP A 19 18.56 33.09 30.02
CA ASP A 19 17.81 33.68 28.94
C ASP A 19 18.75 34.43 27.99
N ALA A 20 18.48 34.33 26.70
CA ALA A 20 19.24 35.01 25.64
C ALA A 20 18.27 35.71 24.68
N LEU A 21 18.67 36.95 24.30
CA LEU A 21 17.98 37.73 23.26
C LEU A 21 18.95 37.96 22.11
N TYR A 22 18.65 37.41 20.98
CA TYR A 22 19.41 37.58 19.73
C TYR A 22 18.84 38.78 18.97
N GLN A 23 19.70 39.81 18.77
CA GLN A 23 19.28 41.05 18.10
C GLN A 23 19.43 41.00 16.58
N ASN A 24 20.09 39.99 16.04
CA ASN A 24 20.21 39.74 14.59
C ASN A 24 20.50 38.26 14.31
N ASP A 25 20.35 37.85 13.06
CA ASP A 25 20.55 36.49 12.60
C ASP A 25 21.99 36.01 12.49
N THR A 26 22.96 36.91 12.72
CA THR A 26 24.40 36.63 12.70
C THR A 26 24.99 36.43 14.09
N SER A 27 24.21 36.65 15.14
CA SER A 27 24.66 36.49 16.53
C SER A 27 24.72 35.01 16.91
N ASN A 28 25.82 34.60 17.50
CA ASN A 28 26.06 33.24 17.98
C ASN A 28 26.40 33.24 19.45
N VAL A 29 25.76 32.37 20.23
CA VAL A 29 26.29 31.93 21.53
C VAL A 29 26.97 30.58 21.29
N GLN A 30 28.23 30.50 21.52
CA GLN A 30 29.02 29.27 21.49
C GLN A 30 29.37 28.89 22.93
N LEU A 31 28.96 27.72 23.35
CA LEU A 31 29.31 27.16 24.64
C LEU A 31 30.41 26.12 24.38
N CYS A 32 31.64 26.46 24.73
CA CYS A 32 32.81 25.62 24.50
C CYS A 32 33.32 25.03 25.81
N GLY A 33 33.46 23.71 25.86
CA GLY A 33 34.34 23.08 26.84
C GLY A 33 35.74 22.99 26.25
N VAL A 34 36.79 23.51 26.92
CA VAL A 34 38.16 23.56 26.41
C VAL A 34 39.12 23.07 27.45
N THR A 35 40.00 22.15 27.04
CA THR A 35 41.26 21.87 27.76
C THR A 35 42.38 22.72 27.22
N ASP A 36 43.18 23.23 28.12
CA ASP A 36 44.44 23.96 27.96
C ASP A 36 44.90 24.45 26.58
N SER A 37 45.23 25.73 26.53
CA SER A 37 46.10 26.46 25.58
C SER A 37 45.76 26.49 24.08
N TYR A 38 44.68 25.95 23.60
CA TYR A 38 44.40 25.84 22.17
C TYR A 38 43.20 26.64 21.65
N LEU A 39 42.72 27.64 22.34
CA LEU A 39 41.56 28.43 21.91
C LEU A 39 41.69 29.00 20.49
N SER A 40 42.88 29.38 20.06
CA SER A 40 43.11 30.00 18.74
C SER A 40 43.26 28.98 17.58
N THR A 41 43.71 27.76 17.86
CA THR A 41 43.92 26.73 16.84
C THR A 41 42.81 25.68 16.80
N ALA A 42 42.08 25.48 17.88
CA ALA A 42 40.93 24.61 17.92
C ALA A 42 39.77 25.15 17.06
N PHE A 43 39.62 26.45 16.93
CA PHE A 43 38.63 27.08 16.06
C PHE A 43 38.77 26.68 14.59
N ASN A 44 39.96 26.34 14.11
CA ASN A 44 40.21 25.95 12.72
C ASN A 44 40.18 24.42 12.49
N LYS A 45 40.11 23.60 13.54
CA LYS A 45 40.23 22.14 13.46
C LYS A 45 39.04 21.36 13.95
N LEU A 46 38.12 21.95 14.69
CA LEU A 46 36.92 21.28 15.13
C LEU A 46 35.87 21.38 14.02
N THR A 47 35.42 20.24 13.53
CA THR A 47 34.27 20.17 12.63
C THR A 47 33.07 20.83 13.29
N TYR A 48 32.22 21.46 12.51
CA TYR A 48 31.01 22.21 12.94
C TYR A 48 30.13 21.47 13.93
N ASP A 49 30.21 20.14 13.97
CA ASP A 49 29.45 19.24 14.84
C ASP A 49 29.95 19.16 16.28
N GLN A 50 31.16 19.69 16.60
CA GLN A 50 31.71 19.63 17.92
C GLN A 50 31.45 20.89 18.75
N TYR A 51 30.84 21.92 18.15
CA TYR A 51 30.41 23.12 18.84
C TYR A 51 28.92 23.03 19.20
N LEU A 52 28.59 23.31 20.44
CA LEU A 52 27.24 23.74 20.79
C LEU A 52 27.06 25.18 20.26
N SER A 53 26.99 25.29 18.96
CA SER A 53 26.64 26.56 18.32
C SER A 53 25.12 26.70 18.38
N VAL A 54 24.66 27.67 19.10
CA VAL A 54 23.29 28.14 19.11
C VAL A 54 23.08 28.95 17.85
N ASN A 55 23.20 28.32 16.68
CA ASN A 55 23.27 29.05 15.42
C ASN A 55 22.34 28.51 14.33
N LYS A 56 22.09 29.40 13.38
CA LYS A 56 21.51 29.38 12.01
C LYS A 56 20.53 28.27 11.61
N ASN A 57 20.58 27.08 12.21
CA ASN A 57 19.67 25.96 11.93
C ASN A 57 18.65 25.72 13.07
N ALA A 58 18.77 26.42 14.17
CA ALA A 58 17.70 26.50 15.14
C ALA A 58 16.84 27.67 14.69
N ASN A 59 15.55 27.49 14.51
CA ASN A 59 14.58 28.56 14.25
C ASN A 59 14.45 29.48 15.47
N ILE A 60 15.57 30.09 15.91
CA ILE A 60 15.59 30.99 17.05
C ILE A 60 15.10 32.33 16.56
N PRO A 61 14.00 32.82 17.14
CA PRO A 61 13.44 34.10 16.74
C PRO A 61 14.40 35.26 17.06
N VAL A 62 14.58 36.16 16.11
CA VAL A 62 15.33 37.40 16.29
C VAL A 62 14.44 38.42 17.02
N GLY A 63 14.95 39.07 18.04
CA GLY A 63 14.23 40.06 18.82
C GLY A 63 13.33 39.48 19.91
N GLU A 64 13.38 38.19 20.15
CA GLU A 64 12.63 37.50 21.20
C GLU A 64 13.57 36.83 22.20
N TRP A 65 13.18 36.80 23.45
CA TRP A 65 13.88 36.07 24.49
C TRP A 65 13.62 34.57 24.37
N VAL A 66 14.72 33.79 24.40
CA VAL A 66 14.68 32.33 24.48
C VAL A 66 15.39 31.87 25.75
N ASN A 67 14.95 30.74 26.31
CA ASN A 67 15.66 30.08 27.41
C ASN A 67 16.65 29.06 26.82
N ILE A 68 17.87 29.08 27.31
CA ILE A 68 18.92 28.14 26.99
C ILE A 68 19.22 27.30 28.24
N HIS A 69 19.01 26.03 28.14
CA HIS A 69 19.27 25.04 29.15
C HIS A 69 20.35 24.07 28.65
N LEU A 70 21.51 24.12 29.26
CA LEU A 70 22.64 23.23 29.00
C LEU A 70 22.88 22.36 30.23
N ALA A 71 22.73 21.07 30.11
CA ALA A 71 23.02 20.09 31.14
C ALA A 71 24.25 19.27 30.75
N VAL A 72 25.18 19.07 31.68
CA VAL A 72 26.44 18.36 31.48
C VAL A 72 26.55 17.24 32.51
N ASN A 73 26.87 16.01 32.09
CA ASN A 73 27.07 14.89 32.98
C ASN A 73 28.54 14.44 33.09
N ASN A 74 28.81 13.50 33.98
CA ASN A 74 30.15 12.93 34.17
C ASN A 74 30.61 12.04 33.01
N LYS A 75 29.73 11.66 32.08
CA LYS A 75 30.05 10.92 30.84
C LYS A 75 30.49 11.84 29.71
N LYS A 76 30.69 13.12 30.02
CA LYS A 76 31.07 14.18 29.06
C LYS A 76 30.00 14.48 28.01
N ASP A 77 28.76 14.08 28.29
CA ASP A 77 27.61 14.42 27.44
C ASP A 77 27.11 15.83 27.79
N LEU A 78 26.90 16.62 26.77
CA LEU A 78 26.34 17.96 26.82
C LEU A 78 24.97 17.92 26.14
N PHE A 79 23.95 18.30 26.87
CA PHE A 79 22.56 18.33 26.41
C PHE A 79 22.08 19.77 26.36
N LEU A 80 21.89 20.27 25.15
CA LEU A 80 21.39 21.63 24.92
C LEU A 80 19.91 21.57 24.61
N THR A 81 19.13 22.41 25.26
CA THR A 81 17.74 22.69 24.89
C THR A 81 17.54 24.20 24.80
N ILE A 82 16.91 24.66 23.73
CA ILE A 82 16.51 26.05 23.53
C ILE A 82 15.00 26.06 23.44
N SER A 83 14.37 26.89 24.25
CA SER A 83 12.92 27.00 24.31
C SER A 83 12.46 28.47 24.17
N ASP A 84 11.25 28.67 23.65
CA ASP A 84 10.60 29.98 23.73
C ASP A 84 10.11 30.27 25.16
N LYS A 85 9.54 31.45 25.36
CA LYS A 85 8.99 31.85 26.68
C LYS A 85 7.79 31.01 27.15
N SER A 86 7.15 30.32 26.24
CA SER A 86 6.05 29.40 26.55
C SER A 86 6.54 28.00 26.89
N GLY A 87 7.86 27.75 26.79
CA GLY A 87 8.47 26.46 27.04
C GLY A 87 8.45 25.49 25.86
N ASN A 88 8.04 25.95 24.67
CA ASN A 88 8.12 25.13 23.46
C ASN A 88 9.57 24.97 23.02
N VAL A 89 9.98 23.75 22.71
CA VAL A 89 11.35 23.46 22.29
C VAL A 89 11.55 23.91 20.87
N LEU A 90 12.46 24.85 20.67
CA LEU A 90 12.89 25.35 19.36
C LEU A 90 14.04 24.52 18.79
N ASN A 91 14.95 24.07 19.65
CA ASN A 91 16.06 23.20 19.31
C ASN A 91 16.48 22.36 20.51
N SER A 92 16.90 21.13 20.27
CA SER A 92 17.53 20.30 21.30
C SER A 92 18.53 19.35 20.65
N ARG A 93 19.68 19.15 21.29
CA ARG A 93 20.70 18.22 20.80
C ARG A 93 21.61 17.73 21.90
N LYS A 94 22.21 16.56 21.65
CA LYS A 94 23.24 15.96 22.46
C LYS A 94 24.59 16.02 21.71
N VAL A 95 25.66 16.37 22.43
CA VAL A 95 27.03 16.27 21.96
C VAL A 95 27.87 15.59 23.05
N THR A 96 28.72 14.64 22.70
CA THR A 96 29.68 14.04 23.61
C THR A 96 31.05 14.66 23.32
N THR A 97 31.68 15.30 24.32
CA THR A 97 33.00 15.90 24.16
C THR A 97 34.13 14.90 24.44
N SER A 98 35.26 15.06 23.75
CA SER A 98 36.45 14.28 24.00
C SER A 98 37.34 14.87 25.12
N GLY A 99 37.07 16.11 25.56
CA GLY A 99 37.85 16.80 26.61
C GLY A 99 37.60 16.20 28.00
N ASP A 100 38.57 16.37 28.92
CA ASP A 100 38.45 15.84 30.29
C ASP A 100 37.92 16.87 31.29
N LYS A 101 37.95 18.15 30.94
CA LYS A 101 37.57 19.27 31.82
C LYS A 101 36.68 20.29 31.11
N PHE A 102 35.79 20.89 31.89
CA PHE A 102 35.13 22.15 31.52
C PHE A 102 35.94 23.30 32.06
N GLU A 103 36.84 23.88 31.26
CA GLU A 103 37.76 24.93 31.79
C GLU A 103 37.15 26.32 31.73
N LYS A 104 36.29 26.61 30.74
CA LYS A 104 35.75 27.96 30.56
C LYS A 104 34.38 27.91 29.92
N PHE A 105 33.49 28.74 30.42
CA PHE A 105 32.32 29.18 29.72
C PHE A 105 32.67 30.41 28.91
N VAL A 106 32.59 30.32 27.60
CA VAL A 106 32.88 31.44 26.71
C VAL A 106 31.60 31.78 25.95
N PHE A 107 31.08 32.96 26.23
CA PHE A 107 30.09 33.59 25.40
C PHE A 107 30.81 34.30 24.26
N TYR A 108 30.77 33.75 23.10
CA TYR A 108 31.33 34.38 21.91
C TYR A 108 30.20 35.12 21.19
N GLY A 109 30.11 36.42 21.37
CA GLY A 109 29.32 37.30 20.54
C GLY A 109 30.01 37.46 19.19
N GLY A 110 29.54 36.84 18.15
CA GLY A 110 29.91 37.16 16.76
C GLY A 110 29.58 38.61 16.41
N VAL A 111 29.55 38.95 15.13
CA VAL A 111 29.15 40.30 14.67
C VAL A 111 27.64 40.50 15.00
N GLY A 112 27.34 40.85 16.25
CA GLY A 112 25.97 41.07 16.68
C GLY A 112 25.85 41.24 18.19
N LYS A 113 24.76 41.81 18.67
CA LYS A 113 24.48 41.98 20.10
C LYS A 113 23.61 40.80 20.59
N ILE A 114 24.06 40.15 21.65
CA ILE A 114 23.30 39.22 22.46
C ILE A 114 23.11 39.82 23.84
N GLN A 115 21.89 39.82 24.33
CA GLN A 115 21.62 40.12 25.73
C GLN A 115 21.40 38.80 26.46
N LEU A 116 21.98 38.71 27.66
CA LEU A 116 21.85 37.56 28.55
C LEU A 116 21.20 38.02 29.84
N ASP A 117 20.33 37.21 30.36
CA ASP A 117 19.66 37.45 31.64
C ASP A 117 19.45 36.12 32.38
N ASN A 118 19.18 36.21 33.67
CA ASN A 118 18.82 35.09 34.53
C ASN A 118 19.81 33.92 34.57
N LEU A 119 21.13 34.18 34.38
CA LEU A 119 22.14 33.12 34.39
C LEU A 119 22.17 32.42 35.75
N LYS A 120 21.93 31.15 35.75
CA LYS A 120 22.05 30.22 36.88
C LYS A 120 23.01 29.10 36.53
N ILE A 121 23.88 28.75 37.46
CA ILE A 121 24.79 27.59 37.35
C ILE A 121 24.58 26.77 38.63
N TYR A 122 24.12 25.55 38.49
CA TYR A 122 23.80 24.73 39.65
C TYR A 122 23.91 23.24 39.33
N GLU A 123 24.07 22.42 40.35
CA GLU A 123 23.94 20.99 40.21
C GLU A 123 22.47 20.63 40.34
N ASP A 124 21.94 19.85 39.42
CA ASP A 124 20.59 19.32 39.51
C ASP A 124 20.57 17.83 39.15
N LYS A 125 19.51 17.21 39.53
CA LYS A 125 19.26 15.82 39.28
C LYS A 125 17.96 15.68 38.45
N ILE A 126 18.08 15.02 37.31
CA ILE A 126 16.87 14.58 36.63
C ILE A 126 16.21 13.53 37.54
N SER A 127 14.98 13.75 37.90
CA SER A 127 14.17 12.83 38.73
C SER A 127 13.42 11.80 37.90
N SER A 128 12.95 12.22 36.73
CA SER A 128 12.21 11.37 35.80
C SER A 128 12.17 11.96 34.39
N MET A 129 11.70 11.15 33.46
CA MET A 129 11.32 11.58 32.12
C MET A 129 9.81 11.37 31.96
N THR A 130 9.13 12.38 31.42
CA THR A 130 7.70 12.29 31.05
C THR A 130 7.52 12.45 29.56
N LEU A 131 6.47 11.85 29.03
CA LEU A 131 6.21 11.79 27.62
C LEU A 131 4.73 12.10 27.32
N THR A 132 4.50 13.02 26.41
CA THR A 132 3.24 13.09 25.68
C THR A 132 3.40 12.24 24.44
N PRO A 133 2.60 11.17 24.25
CA PRO A 133 2.71 10.30 23.08
C PRO A 133 2.49 11.06 21.76
N PRO A 134 2.96 10.52 20.63
CA PRO A 134 2.64 11.06 19.32
C PRO A 134 1.15 10.96 19.03
N THR A 135 0.68 11.78 18.09
CA THR A 135 -0.73 11.79 17.69
C THR A 135 -1.15 10.52 16.97
N LYS A 136 -0.22 9.86 16.28
CA LYS A 136 -0.43 8.60 15.59
C LYS A 136 0.14 7.44 16.40
N THR A 137 -0.74 6.49 16.75
CA THR A 137 -0.39 5.28 17.53
C THR A 137 -0.82 3.99 16.82
N SER A 138 -1.39 4.09 15.61
CA SER A 138 -1.81 2.94 14.81
C SER A 138 -1.15 3.02 13.43
N TYR A 139 -0.51 1.95 13.00
CA TYR A 139 0.33 1.85 11.80
C TYR A 139 -0.08 0.65 10.95
N ALA A 140 0.03 0.78 9.64
CA ALA A 140 -0.03 -0.37 8.75
C ALA A 140 1.27 -1.17 8.80
N LEU A 141 1.21 -2.46 8.46
CA LEU A 141 2.41 -3.29 8.34
C LEU A 141 3.38 -2.69 7.31
N GLY A 142 4.64 -2.48 7.71
CA GLY A 142 5.69 -1.87 6.90
C GLY A 142 5.77 -0.33 7.00
N GLU A 143 4.85 0.31 7.72
CA GLU A 143 4.83 1.76 7.87
C GLU A 143 5.89 2.24 8.89
N GLU A 144 6.54 3.36 8.61
CA GLU A 144 7.52 3.97 9.50
C GLU A 144 6.85 4.64 10.70
N LEU A 145 7.56 4.62 11.85
CA LEU A 145 7.12 5.29 13.05
C LEU A 145 7.08 6.81 12.83
N ASN A 146 5.97 7.44 13.15
CA ASN A 146 5.79 8.89 13.14
C ASN A 146 5.70 9.40 14.57
N LEU A 147 6.56 10.36 14.92
CA LEU A 147 6.63 10.98 16.24
C LEU A 147 5.98 12.36 16.30
N ASP A 148 5.24 12.77 15.29
CA ASP A 148 4.57 14.07 15.25
C ASP A 148 3.63 14.25 16.45
N GLY A 149 3.79 15.39 17.13
CA GLY A 149 3.04 15.69 18.35
C GLY A 149 3.62 15.07 19.63
N MET A 150 4.68 14.23 19.53
CA MET A 150 5.35 13.71 20.71
C MET A 150 6.12 14.83 21.43
N VAL A 151 5.96 14.89 22.74
CA VAL A 151 6.73 15.83 23.59
C VAL A 151 7.41 15.05 24.70
N ALA A 152 8.72 15.07 24.73
CA ALA A 152 9.55 14.52 25.79
C ALA A 152 9.98 15.64 26.76
N LYS A 153 9.81 15.43 28.07
CA LYS A 153 10.22 16.36 29.12
C LYS A 153 11.06 15.65 30.17
N LEU A 154 12.14 16.32 30.56
CA LEU A 154 12.97 15.92 31.69
C LEU A 154 12.50 16.68 32.92
N ASN A 155 12.21 15.99 33.99
CA ASN A 155 11.77 16.59 35.25
C ASN A 155 13.00 16.73 36.15
N TYR A 156 13.32 17.95 36.48
CA TYR A 156 14.34 18.34 37.45
C TYR A 156 13.66 18.60 38.82
N SER A 157 14.43 19.08 39.80
CA SER A 157 13.91 19.33 41.14
C SER A 157 12.87 20.46 41.19
N ASP A 158 13.04 21.47 40.33
CA ASP A 158 12.26 22.70 40.34
C ASP A 158 11.45 22.97 39.06
N LYS A 159 11.72 22.22 37.96
CA LYS A 159 11.08 22.43 36.65
C LYS A 159 11.10 21.21 35.75
N SER A 160 10.31 21.28 34.70
CA SER A 160 10.35 20.35 33.57
C SER A 160 10.88 21.04 32.32
N VAL A 161 11.84 20.42 31.64
CA VAL A 161 12.47 20.93 30.42
C VAL A 161 12.20 19.99 29.27
N GLY A 162 11.65 20.50 28.17
CA GLY A 162 11.46 19.72 26.95
C GLY A 162 12.81 19.33 26.33
N THR A 163 12.85 18.19 25.65
CA THR A 163 14.04 17.73 24.93
C THR A 163 13.71 17.01 23.65
N THR A 164 14.52 17.15 22.61
CA THR A 164 14.52 16.35 21.40
C THR A 164 15.78 15.49 21.27
N ALA A 165 16.70 15.61 22.24
CA ALA A 165 17.95 14.85 22.30
C ALA A 165 17.76 13.46 22.92
N TYR A 166 16.82 12.66 22.39
CA TYR A 166 16.50 11.32 22.87
C TYR A 166 16.78 10.27 21.79
N THR A 167 16.83 9.03 22.21
CA THR A 167 16.82 7.86 21.32
C THR A 167 15.48 7.15 21.40
N VAL A 168 15.07 6.51 20.31
CA VAL A 168 13.80 5.76 20.24
C VAL A 168 14.12 4.33 19.86
N SER A 169 13.48 3.38 20.54
CA SER A 169 13.64 1.94 20.32
C SER A 169 12.34 1.18 20.58
N GLY A 170 12.28 -0.09 20.18
CA GLY A 170 11.14 -0.96 20.45
C GLY A 170 10.07 -0.99 19.37
N TYR A 171 10.17 -0.19 18.31
CA TYR A 171 9.27 -0.27 17.15
C TYR A 171 9.84 -1.16 16.05
N ASP A 172 9.04 -2.11 15.62
CA ASP A 172 9.32 -2.99 14.47
C ASP A 172 8.14 -2.96 13.51
N LYS A 173 8.30 -2.25 12.39
CA LYS A 173 7.25 -2.13 11.36
C LYS A 173 6.85 -3.44 10.70
N THR A 174 7.64 -4.50 10.86
CA THR A 174 7.38 -5.83 10.27
C THR A 174 6.62 -6.76 11.21
N LYS A 175 6.46 -6.38 12.49
CA LYS A 175 5.83 -7.20 13.52
C LYS A 175 4.43 -6.70 13.84
N VAL A 176 3.43 -7.47 13.49
CA VAL A 176 2.02 -7.18 13.80
C VAL A 176 1.75 -7.27 15.30
N GLY A 177 0.89 -6.38 15.79
CA GLY A 177 0.42 -6.34 17.17
C GLY A 177 0.85 -5.09 17.92
N MET A 178 0.53 -5.08 19.21
CA MET A 178 0.91 -4.01 20.12
C MET A 178 2.40 -4.07 20.43
N GLN A 179 3.06 -2.92 20.40
CA GLN A 179 4.48 -2.75 20.67
C GLN A 179 4.68 -1.56 21.61
N THR A 180 5.54 -1.73 22.59
CA THR A 180 5.94 -0.66 23.49
C THR A 180 7.18 0.03 22.92
N VAL A 181 7.04 1.31 22.60
CA VAL A 181 8.13 2.18 22.13
C VAL A 181 8.75 2.86 23.33
N THR A 182 10.07 2.74 23.46
CA THR A 182 10.86 3.35 24.51
C THR A 182 11.59 4.56 24.00
N VAL A 183 11.41 5.69 24.66
CA VAL A 183 12.14 6.93 24.43
C VAL A 183 13.12 7.11 25.58
N SER A 184 14.42 7.25 25.29
CA SER A 184 15.47 7.27 26.30
C SER A 184 16.35 8.51 26.19
N TYR A 185 16.70 9.06 27.36
CA TYR A 185 17.62 10.16 27.52
C TYR A 185 18.61 9.83 28.67
N GLY A 186 19.84 9.44 28.31
CA GLY A 186 20.78 8.91 29.28
C GLY A 186 20.24 7.67 29.98
N ASP A 187 20.14 7.73 31.30
CA ASP A 187 19.63 6.63 32.14
C ASP A 187 18.11 6.73 32.39
N TYR A 188 17.41 7.69 31.81
CA TYR A 188 15.98 7.91 31.96
C TYR A 188 15.24 7.50 30.73
N SER A 189 14.07 6.94 30.91
CA SER A 189 13.19 6.53 29.81
C SER A 189 11.73 6.71 30.15
N ALA A 190 10.92 6.83 29.10
CA ALA A 190 9.46 6.79 29.18
C ALA A 190 8.95 6.03 27.94
N ASN A 191 7.79 5.41 28.09
CA ASN A 191 7.25 4.52 27.07
C ASN A 191 5.89 5.01 26.59
N PHE A 192 5.55 4.62 25.35
CA PHE A 192 4.20 4.67 24.82
C PHE A 192 3.95 3.43 23.96
N ASP A 193 2.68 3.08 23.83
CA ASP A 193 2.31 1.90 23.03
C ASP A 193 1.81 2.33 21.66
N VAL A 194 2.14 1.51 20.66
CA VAL A 194 1.64 1.59 19.30
C VAL A 194 1.14 0.25 18.84
N THR A 195 0.27 0.23 17.83
CA THR A 195 -0.20 -1.00 17.22
C THR A 195 0.17 -1.03 15.74
N VAL A 196 0.80 -2.11 15.30
CA VAL A 196 1.02 -2.40 13.88
C VAL A 196 -0.07 -3.36 13.42
N ASN A 197 -0.88 -2.93 12.46
CA ASN A 197 -2.02 -3.67 11.94
C ASN A 197 -1.60 -4.51 10.74
N GLY A 198 -1.78 -5.82 10.86
CA GLY A 198 -1.66 -6.76 9.76
C GLY A 198 -3.02 -7.07 9.13
N ILE A 199 -3.03 -7.95 8.15
CA ILE A 199 -4.25 -8.50 7.58
C ILE A 199 -4.69 -9.70 8.41
N SER A 200 -5.91 -9.67 8.93
CA SER A 200 -6.51 -10.74 9.73
C SER A 200 -7.28 -11.75 8.87
N SER A 201 -7.90 -11.29 7.80
CA SER A 201 -8.65 -12.13 6.86
C SER A 201 -8.80 -11.45 5.51
N ILE A 202 -9.18 -12.23 4.50
CA ILE A 202 -9.60 -11.70 3.21
C ILE A 202 -11.01 -12.16 2.89
N LYS A 203 -11.73 -11.36 2.13
CA LYS A 203 -13.06 -11.67 1.58
C LYS A 203 -13.04 -11.46 0.08
N VAL A 204 -13.80 -12.29 -0.63
CA VAL A 204 -14.01 -12.14 -2.07
C VAL A 204 -15.48 -11.86 -2.35
N THR A 205 -15.75 -10.85 -3.16
CA THR A 205 -17.01 -10.75 -3.90
C THR A 205 -16.80 -11.48 -5.22
N PRO A 206 -17.56 -12.53 -5.52
CA PRO A 206 -17.40 -13.29 -6.76
C PRO A 206 -17.52 -12.41 -8.01
N PRO A 207 -16.98 -12.87 -9.16
CA PRO A 207 -17.17 -12.19 -10.43
C PRO A 207 -18.64 -12.23 -10.86
N THR A 208 -19.01 -11.36 -11.79
CA THR A 208 -20.38 -11.28 -12.32
C THR A 208 -20.79 -12.54 -13.06
N LYS A 209 -19.85 -13.25 -13.65
CA LYS A 209 -20.05 -14.52 -14.33
C LYS A 209 -19.55 -15.68 -13.48
N THR A 210 -20.46 -16.57 -13.07
CA THR A 210 -20.15 -17.75 -12.26
C THR A 210 -20.54 -19.08 -12.94
N THR A 211 -21.13 -19.02 -14.15
CA THR A 211 -21.47 -20.21 -14.96
C THR A 211 -20.74 -20.14 -16.30
N TYR A 212 -20.07 -21.21 -16.67
CA TYR A 212 -19.21 -21.33 -17.84
C TYR A 212 -19.61 -22.55 -18.67
N LEU A 213 -19.62 -22.42 -19.98
CA LEU A 213 -19.66 -23.58 -20.84
C LEU A 213 -18.30 -24.28 -20.87
N GLU A 214 -18.31 -25.59 -20.97
CA GLU A 214 -17.08 -26.39 -21.14
C GLU A 214 -16.15 -25.78 -22.19
N GLY A 215 -14.87 -25.64 -21.83
CA GLY A 215 -13.83 -25.03 -22.66
C GLY A 215 -13.72 -23.50 -22.56
N GLN A 216 -14.63 -22.80 -21.87
CA GLN A 216 -14.51 -21.37 -21.60
C GLN A 216 -13.50 -21.11 -20.49
N ASP A 217 -12.75 -20.04 -20.62
CA ASP A 217 -11.81 -19.61 -19.59
C ASP A 217 -12.54 -18.84 -18.47
N LEU A 218 -11.98 -18.87 -17.25
CA LEU A 218 -12.48 -18.11 -16.11
C LEU A 218 -12.38 -16.61 -16.40
N ASN A 219 -13.48 -15.90 -16.20
CA ASN A 219 -13.53 -14.46 -16.26
C ASN A 219 -13.70 -13.92 -14.83
N THR A 220 -12.80 -13.04 -14.41
CA THR A 220 -12.80 -12.42 -13.08
C THR A 220 -13.38 -11.01 -13.08
N ASP A 221 -14.01 -10.56 -14.14
CA ASP A 221 -14.62 -9.23 -14.24
C ASP A 221 -15.69 -9.04 -13.14
N GLY A 222 -15.55 -7.92 -12.41
CA GLY A 222 -16.42 -7.62 -11.27
C GLY A 222 -16.05 -8.34 -9.97
N MET A 223 -15.01 -9.19 -9.96
CA MET A 223 -14.49 -9.76 -8.73
C MET A 223 -13.81 -8.69 -7.88
N VAL A 224 -14.09 -8.67 -6.59
CA VAL A 224 -13.43 -7.74 -5.64
C VAL A 224 -12.84 -8.53 -4.49
N VAL A 225 -11.55 -8.34 -4.24
CA VAL A 225 -10.86 -8.88 -3.07
C VAL A 225 -10.75 -7.76 -2.03
N THR A 226 -11.19 -8.04 -0.81
CA THR A 226 -11.13 -7.11 0.33
C THR A 226 -10.31 -7.75 1.44
N ALA A 227 -9.24 -7.09 1.85
CA ALA A 227 -8.50 -7.42 3.06
C ALA A 227 -9.17 -6.78 4.28
N VAL A 228 -9.24 -7.51 5.38
CA VAL A 228 -9.69 -7.02 6.68
C VAL A 228 -8.48 -7.01 7.60
N THR A 229 -8.16 -5.84 8.15
CA THR A 229 -7.04 -5.66 9.06
C THR A 229 -7.37 -6.10 10.49
N THR A 230 -6.37 -6.19 11.34
CA THR A 230 -6.54 -6.58 12.75
C THR A 230 -7.33 -5.57 13.57
N ASP A 231 -7.42 -4.32 13.13
CA ASP A 231 -8.30 -3.26 13.67
C ASP A 231 -9.65 -3.15 12.94
N ASN A 232 -10.03 -4.19 12.16
CA ASN A 232 -11.27 -4.30 11.40
C ASN A 232 -11.47 -3.26 10.28
N GLN A 233 -10.42 -2.60 9.83
CA GLN A 233 -10.51 -1.78 8.62
C GLN A 233 -10.63 -2.68 7.39
N ARG A 234 -11.28 -2.19 6.34
CA ARG A 234 -11.47 -2.88 5.07
C ARG A 234 -10.71 -2.16 3.97
N ILE A 235 -9.83 -2.89 3.30
CA ILE A 235 -8.98 -2.37 2.24
C ILE A 235 -9.23 -3.18 0.98
N THR A 236 -9.61 -2.52 -0.10
CA THR A 236 -9.70 -3.17 -1.41
C THR A 236 -8.30 -3.51 -1.90
N VAL A 237 -8.10 -4.77 -2.31
CA VAL A 237 -6.85 -5.29 -2.85
C VAL A 237 -6.96 -5.32 -4.37
N PRO A 238 -6.34 -4.37 -5.10
CA PRO A 238 -6.49 -4.28 -6.55
C PRO A 238 -5.70 -5.36 -7.30
N ASP A 239 -4.57 -5.81 -6.74
CA ASP A 239 -3.64 -6.78 -7.35
C ASP A 239 -2.86 -7.56 -6.29
N GLY A 240 -1.90 -8.39 -6.74
CA GLY A 240 -1.02 -9.16 -5.84
C GLY A 240 -1.66 -10.39 -5.21
N TYR A 241 -2.91 -10.74 -5.56
CA TYR A 241 -3.54 -12.00 -5.16
C TYR A 241 -3.44 -13.06 -6.27
N SER A 242 -3.58 -14.31 -5.91
CA SER A 242 -3.67 -15.42 -6.86
C SER A 242 -5.06 -16.05 -6.85
N VAL A 243 -5.51 -16.53 -8.02
CA VAL A 243 -6.79 -17.24 -8.22
C VAL A 243 -6.48 -18.63 -8.75
N ARG A 244 -6.99 -19.67 -8.11
CA ARG A 244 -6.70 -21.07 -8.48
C ARG A 244 -7.94 -21.95 -8.31
N GLY A 245 -7.90 -23.14 -8.92
CA GLY A 245 -8.94 -24.17 -8.73
C GLY A 245 -9.89 -24.31 -9.92
N PHE A 246 -9.84 -23.44 -10.93
CA PHE A 246 -10.68 -23.56 -12.12
C PHE A 246 -10.11 -24.56 -13.13
N ASN A 247 -10.98 -25.44 -13.60
CA ASN A 247 -10.71 -26.36 -14.70
C ASN A 247 -11.86 -26.31 -15.71
N LYS A 248 -11.62 -25.72 -16.86
CA LYS A 248 -12.62 -25.51 -17.92
C LYS A 248 -13.19 -26.77 -18.57
N THR A 249 -12.56 -27.93 -18.34
CA THR A 249 -13.01 -29.22 -18.90
C THR A 249 -13.67 -30.11 -17.84
N LYS A 250 -13.64 -29.72 -16.55
CA LYS A 250 -14.28 -30.47 -15.49
C LYS A 250 -15.69 -29.92 -15.26
N LEU A 251 -16.70 -30.70 -15.61
CA LEU A 251 -18.11 -30.32 -15.41
C LEU A 251 -18.52 -30.26 -13.94
N GLY A 252 -19.54 -29.45 -13.65
CA GLY A 252 -20.12 -29.28 -12.34
C GLY A 252 -19.52 -28.14 -11.53
N LYS A 253 -19.91 -28.09 -10.26
CA LYS A 253 -19.43 -27.06 -9.33
C LYS A 253 -17.95 -27.19 -9.02
N GLN A 254 -17.25 -26.07 -8.99
CA GLN A 254 -15.82 -25.96 -8.67
C GLN A 254 -15.61 -24.84 -7.67
N THR A 255 -14.80 -25.13 -6.68
CA THR A 255 -14.36 -24.14 -5.69
C THR A 255 -13.13 -23.40 -6.21
N ILE A 256 -13.21 -22.10 -6.26
CA ILE A 256 -12.13 -21.20 -6.68
C ILE A 256 -11.53 -20.58 -5.43
N THR A 257 -10.24 -20.79 -5.24
CA THR A 257 -9.49 -20.26 -4.09
C THR A 257 -8.76 -18.99 -4.50
N VAL A 258 -8.98 -17.91 -3.74
CA VAL A 258 -8.26 -16.65 -3.84
C VAL A 258 -7.31 -16.55 -2.66
N THR A 259 -6.01 -16.29 -2.91
CA THR A 259 -4.97 -16.19 -1.88
C THR A 259 -4.25 -14.86 -1.97
N TYR A 260 -4.10 -14.18 -0.82
CA TYR A 260 -3.36 -12.93 -0.66
C TYR A 260 -2.59 -12.95 0.66
N GLN A 261 -1.28 -12.70 0.62
CA GLN A 261 -0.39 -12.70 1.79
C GLN A 261 -0.55 -13.92 2.70
N GLY A 262 -0.74 -15.12 2.12
CA GLY A 262 -0.88 -16.38 2.86
C GLY A 262 -2.29 -16.66 3.42
N LEU A 263 -3.21 -15.71 3.31
CA LEU A 263 -4.63 -15.90 3.67
C LEU A 263 -5.44 -16.28 2.43
N SER A 264 -6.45 -17.13 2.62
CA SER A 264 -7.28 -17.63 1.53
C SER A 264 -8.78 -17.44 1.81
N THR A 265 -9.52 -17.26 0.73
CA THR A 265 -10.98 -17.24 0.71
C THR A 265 -11.47 -17.91 -0.57
N GLU A 266 -12.73 -18.29 -0.64
CA GLU A 266 -13.24 -19.12 -1.73
C GLU A 266 -14.57 -18.59 -2.27
N PHE A 267 -14.83 -18.91 -3.55
CA PHE A 267 -16.14 -18.78 -4.17
C PHE A 267 -16.39 -19.96 -5.12
N GLU A 268 -17.65 -20.18 -5.49
CA GLU A 268 -18.03 -21.27 -6.39
C GLU A 268 -18.31 -20.77 -7.80
N VAL A 269 -17.94 -21.58 -8.77
CA VAL A 269 -18.37 -21.48 -10.16
C VAL A 269 -18.93 -22.81 -10.63
N ASN A 270 -19.72 -22.80 -11.72
CA ASN A 270 -20.27 -24.01 -12.33
C ASN A 270 -19.84 -24.12 -13.79
N VAL A 271 -19.31 -25.26 -14.19
CA VAL A 271 -19.00 -25.55 -15.60
C VAL A 271 -20.08 -26.52 -16.12
N ILE A 272 -20.78 -26.09 -17.16
CA ILE A 272 -21.89 -26.83 -17.77
C ILE A 272 -21.57 -27.26 -19.20
N SER A 273 -22.18 -28.33 -19.64
CA SER A 273 -22.12 -28.79 -21.03
C SER A 273 -23.49 -28.69 -21.71
N VAL A 274 -23.47 -28.72 -23.05
CA VAL A 274 -24.73 -28.85 -23.82
C VAL A 274 -25.16 -30.31 -23.81
N LYS A 275 -26.29 -30.60 -23.14
CA LYS A 275 -26.89 -31.92 -23.04
C LYS A 275 -27.58 -32.35 -24.34
N SER A 276 -28.32 -31.42 -24.95
CA SER A 276 -29.02 -31.62 -26.21
C SER A 276 -29.39 -30.32 -26.87
N ILE A 277 -29.78 -30.36 -28.12
CA ILE A 277 -30.40 -29.22 -28.80
C ILE A 277 -31.84 -29.57 -29.24
N GLU A 278 -32.72 -28.60 -29.11
CA GLU A 278 -34.07 -28.59 -29.69
C GLU A 278 -34.08 -27.70 -30.92
N LEU A 279 -34.75 -28.18 -31.99
CA LEU A 279 -34.80 -27.48 -33.28
C LEU A 279 -36.23 -27.12 -33.63
N THR A 280 -36.47 -25.82 -33.85
CA THR A 280 -37.65 -25.36 -34.60
C THR A 280 -37.23 -25.37 -36.08
N LYS A 281 -37.98 -26.11 -36.92
CA LYS A 281 -37.67 -26.21 -38.35
C LYS A 281 -37.89 -24.87 -39.06
N PRO A 282 -37.19 -24.64 -40.17
CA PRO A 282 -37.45 -23.46 -41.02
C PRO A 282 -38.86 -23.53 -41.61
N THR A 283 -39.40 -22.40 -42.04
CA THR A 283 -40.74 -22.28 -42.62
C THR A 283 -40.83 -22.93 -44.00
N LYS A 284 -39.71 -22.99 -44.73
CA LYS A 284 -39.65 -23.58 -46.06
C LYS A 284 -38.91 -24.94 -46.00
N LEU A 285 -39.65 -25.99 -46.46
CA LEU A 285 -39.11 -27.37 -46.48
C LEU A 285 -39.10 -27.96 -47.90
N GLU A 286 -39.69 -27.26 -48.89
CA GLU A 286 -39.76 -27.68 -50.27
C GLU A 286 -39.02 -26.71 -51.17
N TYR A 287 -38.13 -27.21 -52.01
CA TYR A 287 -37.23 -26.44 -52.84
C TYR A 287 -37.30 -26.89 -54.32
N LYS A 288 -37.15 -25.94 -55.21
CA LYS A 288 -36.94 -26.25 -56.64
C LYS A 288 -35.50 -26.73 -56.85
N TYR A 289 -35.29 -27.52 -57.89
CA TYR A 289 -33.92 -27.88 -58.30
C TYR A 289 -33.05 -26.64 -58.52
N GLY A 290 -31.86 -26.62 -57.94
CA GLY A 290 -30.96 -25.50 -57.99
C GLY A 290 -31.22 -24.39 -56.98
N GLU A 291 -32.28 -24.44 -56.18
CA GLU A 291 -32.59 -23.44 -55.16
C GLU A 291 -31.75 -23.61 -53.92
N SER A 292 -31.29 -22.52 -53.33
CA SER A 292 -30.51 -22.54 -52.08
C SER A 292 -31.37 -22.77 -50.85
N LEU A 293 -30.81 -23.42 -49.84
CA LEU A 293 -31.50 -23.65 -48.54
C LEU A 293 -31.81 -22.30 -47.88
N ASP A 294 -33.03 -22.12 -47.45
CA ASP A 294 -33.53 -21.01 -46.67
C ASP A 294 -33.79 -21.48 -45.23
N THR A 295 -33.03 -20.94 -44.28
CA THR A 295 -33.16 -21.25 -42.86
C THR A 295 -34.04 -20.24 -42.10
N SER A 296 -34.78 -19.39 -42.82
CA SER A 296 -35.70 -18.43 -42.21
C SER A 296 -36.75 -19.10 -41.32
N GLY A 297 -36.92 -18.59 -40.09
CA GLY A 297 -37.80 -19.18 -39.10
C GLY A 297 -37.21 -20.37 -38.34
N MET A 298 -36.00 -20.84 -38.69
CA MET A 298 -35.33 -21.86 -37.91
C MET A 298 -34.81 -21.29 -36.58
N SER A 299 -34.95 -22.07 -35.52
CA SER A 299 -34.39 -21.70 -34.18
C SER A 299 -33.73 -22.93 -33.56
N VAL A 300 -32.55 -22.71 -33.00
CA VAL A 300 -31.79 -23.72 -32.27
C VAL A 300 -31.79 -23.36 -30.80
N LYS A 301 -32.31 -24.24 -29.93
CA LYS A 301 -32.34 -24.05 -28.48
C LYS A 301 -31.43 -25.09 -27.85
N ALA A 302 -30.38 -24.65 -27.15
CA ALA A 302 -29.53 -25.52 -26.35
C ALA A 302 -30.20 -25.84 -25.02
N ILE A 303 -30.10 -27.07 -24.57
CA ILE A 303 -30.46 -27.52 -23.22
C ILE A 303 -29.14 -27.95 -22.57
N TYR A 304 -28.88 -27.38 -21.41
CA TYR A 304 -27.67 -27.67 -20.65
C TYR A 304 -27.89 -28.79 -19.62
N ASP A 305 -26.80 -29.33 -19.09
CA ASP A 305 -26.83 -30.41 -18.08
C ASP A 305 -27.41 -29.96 -16.72
N ASP A 306 -27.43 -28.63 -16.43
CA ASP A 306 -28.11 -28.03 -15.29
C ASP A 306 -29.62 -27.79 -15.53
N ASN A 307 -30.16 -28.26 -16.65
CA ASN A 307 -31.53 -28.08 -17.15
C ASN A 307 -31.94 -26.65 -17.50
N GLN A 308 -30.97 -25.71 -17.53
CA GLN A 308 -31.19 -24.39 -18.13
C GLN A 308 -31.21 -24.52 -19.66
N SER A 309 -31.77 -23.54 -20.33
CA SER A 309 -31.82 -23.54 -21.79
C SER A 309 -31.69 -22.14 -22.36
N GLU A 310 -31.13 -22.07 -23.57
CA GLU A 310 -30.89 -20.80 -24.26
C GLU A 310 -31.13 -20.95 -25.77
N VAL A 311 -31.69 -19.93 -26.42
CA VAL A 311 -31.81 -19.88 -27.87
C VAL A 311 -30.44 -19.41 -28.43
N ILE A 312 -29.80 -20.26 -29.23
CA ILE A 312 -28.50 -20.05 -29.83
C ILE A 312 -28.63 -19.23 -31.11
N LYS A 313 -28.12 -18.04 -31.11
CA LYS A 313 -28.20 -17.12 -32.25
C LYS A 313 -27.09 -17.34 -33.29
N SER A 314 -25.96 -17.94 -32.91
CA SER A 314 -24.81 -18.19 -33.79
C SER A 314 -23.94 -19.31 -33.24
N GLY A 315 -22.96 -19.77 -34.05
CA GLY A 315 -22.01 -20.81 -33.62
C GLY A 315 -22.50 -22.26 -33.81
N TYR A 316 -23.62 -22.47 -34.46
CA TYR A 316 -24.06 -23.78 -34.97
C TYR A 316 -23.75 -23.88 -36.47
N SER A 317 -23.63 -25.10 -36.98
CA SER A 317 -23.46 -25.41 -38.40
C SER A 317 -24.73 -26.12 -38.93
N VAL A 318 -25.01 -25.91 -40.22
CA VAL A 318 -26.11 -26.57 -40.95
C VAL A 318 -25.46 -27.24 -42.17
N THR A 319 -25.69 -28.56 -42.29
CA THR A 319 -25.07 -29.38 -43.33
C THR A 319 -26.08 -30.38 -43.89
N GLY A 320 -25.77 -31.03 -45.03
CA GLY A 320 -26.58 -32.11 -45.63
C GLY A 320 -27.48 -31.67 -46.77
N TYR A 321 -27.50 -30.37 -47.15
CA TYR A 321 -28.26 -29.87 -48.27
C TYR A 321 -27.44 -29.83 -49.55
N ASP A 322 -27.96 -30.43 -50.61
CA ASP A 322 -27.45 -30.34 -51.97
C ASP A 322 -28.56 -29.92 -52.93
N LYS A 323 -28.51 -28.70 -53.43
CA LYS A 323 -29.51 -28.14 -54.34
C LYS A 323 -29.61 -28.83 -55.70
N THR A 324 -28.61 -29.66 -56.06
CA THR A 324 -28.52 -30.37 -57.34
C THR A 324 -28.94 -31.83 -57.21
N LYS A 325 -29.31 -32.29 -56.01
CA LYS A 325 -29.78 -33.66 -55.76
C LYS A 325 -31.28 -33.64 -55.46
N SER A 326 -32.10 -34.16 -56.34
CA SER A 326 -33.55 -34.25 -56.09
C SER A 326 -33.90 -35.34 -55.09
N GLY A 327 -35.10 -35.20 -54.50
CA GLY A 327 -35.63 -36.09 -53.45
C GLY A 327 -35.49 -35.54 -52.06
N THR A 328 -35.81 -36.37 -51.05
CA THR A 328 -35.72 -36.00 -49.64
C THR A 328 -34.26 -36.00 -49.18
N GLN A 329 -33.88 -34.95 -48.49
CA GLN A 329 -32.56 -34.78 -47.92
C GLN A 329 -32.67 -34.44 -46.40
N THR A 330 -31.90 -35.14 -45.59
CA THR A 330 -31.82 -34.88 -44.17
C THR A 330 -30.78 -33.82 -43.86
N ILE A 331 -31.22 -32.70 -43.33
CA ILE A 331 -30.37 -31.55 -42.91
C ILE A 331 -29.98 -31.76 -41.47
N THR A 332 -28.69 -31.65 -41.18
CA THR A 332 -28.14 -31.79 -39.85
C THR A 332 -27.67 -30.42 -39.33
N VAL A 333 -28.22 -30.07 -38.18
CA VAL A 333 -27.78 -28.88 -37.40
C VAL A 333 -26.93 -29.37 -36.25
N THR A 334 -25.72 -28.82 -36.13
CA THR A 334 -24.75 -29.19 -35.08
C THR A 334 -24.38 -27.98 -34.25
N TYR A 335 -24.49 -28.11 -32.94
CA TYR A 335 -24.02 -27.14 -31.96
C TYR A 335 -23.25 -27.84 -30.86
N ARG A 336 -22.00 -27.46 -30.62
CA ARG A 336 -21.13 -28.11 -29.61
C ARG A 336 -21.13 -29.64 -29.77
N ASN A 337 -21.04 -30.50 -30.14
CA ASN A 337 -21.14 -31.96 -30.25
C ASN A 337 -22.58 -32.52 -30.17
N GLN A 338 -23.60 -31.66 -30.12
CA GLN A 338 -25.03 -32.11 -30.20
C GLN A 338 -25.59 -31.83 -31.57
N THR A 339 -26.44 -32.75 -32.04
CA THR A 339 -27.06 -32.66 -33.36
C THR A 339 -28.56 -32.80 -33.29
N ALA A 340 -29.26 -32.13 -34.20
CA ALA A 340 -30.67 -32.32 -34.48
C ALA A 340 -30.89 -32.25 -35.99
N THR A 341 -31.93 -32.93 -36.49
CA THR A 341 -32.15 -33.06 -37.94
C THR A 341 -33.55 -32.66 -38.34
N PHE A 342 -33.70 -32.26 -39.59
CA PHE A 342 -34.97 -32.10 -40.27
C PHE A 342 -34.83 -32.45 -41.74
N ASP A 343 -35.95 -32.88 -42.37
CA ASP A 343 -35.94 -33.23 -43.78
C ASP A 343 -36.48 -32.09 -44.62
N VAL A 344 -35.92 -31.96 -45.81
CA VAL A 344 -36.39 -31.10 -46.92
C VAL A 344 -36.51 -31.90 -48.19
N THR A 345 -37.34 -31.43 -49.12
CA THR A 345 -37.51 -32.07 -50.43
C THR A 345 -37.06 -31.12 -51.53
N VAL A 346 -36.21 -31.60 -52.42
CA VAL A 346 -35.85 -30.92 -53.67
C VAL A 346 -36.56 -31.54 -54.83
N ALA A 347 -37.33 -30.76 -55.57
CA ALA A 347 -38.07 -31.20 -56.73
C ALA A 347 -37.14 -31.72 -57.85
N GLU A 348 -37.66 -32.60 -58.68
CA GLU A 348 -36.99 -33.03 -59.90
C GLU A 348 -36.72 -31.82 -60.85
N PRO A 349 -35.62 -31.83 -61.62
CA PRO A 349 -35.42 -30.81 -62.62
C PRO A 349 -36.51 -30.86 -63.69
N GLN A 350 -37.15 -29.69 -63.90
CA GLN A 350 -38.20 -29.58 -64.91
C GLN A 350 -37.52 -29.25 -66.26
N ILE A 351 -37.78 -30.10 -67.23
CA ILE A 351 -37.43 -29.81 -68.64
C ILE A 351 -38.51 -28.85 -69.18
N MET A 352 -38.21 -27.59 -69.25
CA MET A 352 -39.17 -26.54 -69.72
C MET A 352 -39.33 -26.46 -71.22
N LYS A 353 -38.32 -26.87 -71.97
CA LYS A 353 -38.31 -26.77 -73.44
C LYS A 353 -37.23 -27.71 -74.00
N ILE A 354 -37.55 -28.44 -75.08
CA ILE A 354 -36.56 -29.10 -75.94
C ILE A 354 -36.63 -28.33 -77.24
N GLU A 355 -35.51 -27.83 -77.64
CA GLU A 355 -35.36 -27.08 -78.89
C GLU A 355 -34.35 -27.80 -79.77
N ILE A 356 -34.80 -28.17 -80.97
CA ILE A 356 -33.89 -28.75 -82.00
C ILE A 356 -33.14 -27.61 -82.63
N THR A 357 -31.90 -27.40 -82.30
CA THR A 357 -31.06 -26.30 -82.77
C THR A 357 -30.46 -26.59 -84.15
N THR A 358 -30.49 -27.83 -84.61
CA THR A 358 -30.00 -28.22 -85.87
C THR A 358 -30.98 -29.32 -86.48
N PRO A 359 -31.82 -28.94 -87.44
CA PRO A 359 -32.65 -29.96 -88.08
C PRO A 359 -31.78 -30.95 -88.87
N PRO A 360 -32.21 -32.20 -89.07
CA PRO A 360 -31.43 -33.16 -89.84
C PRO A 360 -31.24 -32.68 -91.28
N THR A 361 -30.02 -32.91 -91.81
CA THR A 361 -29.63 -32.46 -93.12
C THR A 361 -30.26 -33.21 -94.28
N THR A 362 -31.03 -34.29 -93.98
CA THR A 362 -31.82 -35.06 -94.98
C THR A 362 -33.23 -35.25 -94.50
N THR A 363 -34.22 -34.78 -95.27
CA THR A 363 -35.67 -34.92 -95.08
C THR A 363 -36.34 -35.88 -96.06
N GLU A 364 -35.55 -36.65 -96.78
CA GLU A 364 -36.14 -37.63 -97.71
C GLU A 364 -35.94 -39.03 -97.22
N TYR A 365 -37.02 -39.82 -97.25
CA TYR A 365 -37.04 -41.25 -97.03
C TYR A 365 -37.40 -41.95 -98.38
#